data_8c3a95ff929bca76e5ac6e8bd93b981a
#
_entry.id   8c3a95ff929bca76e5ac6e8bd93b981a
#
_cell.length_a   1.000
_cell.length_b   1.000
_cell.length_c   1.000
_cell.angle_alpha   90.00
_cell.angle_beta   90.00
_cell.angle_gamma   90.00
#
_symmetry.space_group_name_H-M   'P 1'
#
loop_
_entity.id
_entity.type
_entity.pdbx_description
1 polymer ?
#
loop_
_entity_poly.entity_id
_entity_poly.type
_entity_poly.pdbx_seq_one_letter_code
_entity_poly.pdbx_strand_id
1 'polypeptide(L)'
;MKKFFLFLMSFILLSCNGQETKTQPIKPKKMENKNLEYATIAGGCFWCVEACFDMMKGVESVTSGYSGGHKDNPTYEEVCTGETGHAEVVQIAFDPKVISFSQILEAFWFLHDPTTLNRQGNDVGTQYRSAIFYHSEKQKEEAIISMEKSEKSGQWNGKYVTEIVPFEKFWSAETYHQNYY
;
A
#
# COMPACT_ATOMS: atom_id res chain seq x y z
N MET A 1 -81.55 3.67 -36.78
CA MET A 1 -80.82 4.93 -36.53
C MET A 1 -79.56 4.58 -35.77
N LYS A 2 -78.41 4.50 -36.44
CA LYS A 2 -77.09 4.12 -35.82
C LYS A 2 -76.38 5.42 -35.54
N LYS A 3 -76.08 5.67 -34.23
CA LYS A 3 -75.25 6.80 -33.80
C LYS A 3 -73.82 6.38 -33.84
N PHE A 4 -73.03 7.06 -34.70
CA PHE A 4 -71.61 6.94 -34.78
C PHE A 4 -70.94 7.84 -33.67
N PHE A 5 -70.19 7.24 -32.76
CA PHE A 5 -69.41 7.97 -31.78
C PHE A 5 -67.97 8.12 -32.31
N LEU A 6 -67.61 9.35 -32.63
CA LEU A 6 -66.27 9.72 -33.08
C LEU A 6 -65.37 9.90 -31.83
N PHE A 7 -64.39 9.00 -31.64
CA PHE A 7 -63.43 9.11 -30.55
C PHE A 7 -62.25 9.96 -31.03
N LEU A 8 -62.17 11.18 -30.50
CA LEU A 8 -61.07 12.11 -30.82
C LEU A 8 -59.87 11.75 -29.93
N MET A 9 -58.84 11.14 -30.52
CA MET A 9 -57.60 10.74 -29.84
C MET A 9 -56.64 11.96 -29.82
N SER A 10 -56.58 12.64 -28.66
CA SER A 10 -55.67 13.78 -28.45
C SER A 10 -54.25 13.26 -28.20
N PHE A 11 -53.34 13.47 -29.16
CA PHE A 11 -51.92 13.20 -29.04
C PHE A 11 -51.26 14.29 -28.18
N ILE A 12 -50.91 13.95 -26.93
CA ILE A 12 -50.08 14.79 -26.07
C ILE A 12 -48.61 14.52 -26.44
N LEU A 13 -48.01 15.45 -27.16
CA LEU A 13 -46.54 15.45 -27.38
C LEU A 13 -45.84 15.85 -26.05
N LEU A 14 -45.30 14.90 -25.34
CA LEU A 14 -44.36 15.16 -24.25
C LEU A 14 -43.03 15.64 -24.88
N SER A 15 -42.80 16.94 -24.82
CA SER A 15 -41.48 17.51 -25.11
C SER A 15 -40.52 17.18 -23.95
N CYS A 16 -39.61 16.25 -24.18
CA CYS A 16 -38.47 16.04 -23.27
C CYS A 16 -37.50 17.22 -23.42
N ASN A 17 -37.59 18.18 -22.52
CA ASN A 17 -36.51 19.16 -22.34
C ASN A 17 -35.31 18.44 -21.70
N GLY A 18 -34.36 18.05 -22.52
CA GLY A 18 -33.04 17.61 -22.09
C GLY A 18 -32.29 18.78 -21.43
N GLN A 19 -32.27 18.81 -20.12
CA GLN A 19 -31.39 19.69 -19.35
C GLN A 19 -29.96 19.22 -19.52
N GLU A 20 -29.20 19.88 -20.41
CA GLU A 20 -27.75 19.71 -20.47
C GLU A 20 -27.14 20.14 -19.13
N THR A 21 -26.79 19.17 -18.29
CA THR A 21 -25.96 19.41 -17.12
C THR A 21 -24.56 19.79 -17.62
N LYS A 22 -24.28 21.09 -17.64
CA LYS A 22 -22.91 21.59 -17.84
C LYS A 22 -22.03 21.06 -16.73
N THR A 23 -21.28 19.99 -17.02
CA THR A 23 -20.18 19.54 -16.17
C THR A 23 -19.17 20.67 -16.08
N GLN A 24 -19.07 21.30 -14.91
CA GLN A 24 -18.02 22.28 -14.65
C GLN A 24 -16.66 21.56 -14.73
N PRO A 25 -15.66 22.12 -15.41
CA PRO A 25 -14.34 21.55 -15.43
C PRO A 25 -13.82 21.49 -13.99
N ILE A 26 -13.49 20.29 -13.52
CA ILE A 26 -12.82 20.07 -12.23
C ILE A 26 -11.50 20.83 -12.33
N LYS A 27 -11.38 21.94 -11.60
CA LYS A 27 -10.10 22.66 -11.48
C LYS A 27 -9.09 21.64 -10.93
N PRO A 28 -7.93 21.45 -11.60
CA PRO A 28 -6.89 20.58 -11.05
C PRO A 28 -6.57 21.09 -9.65
N LYS A 29 -6.73 20.22 -8.65
CA LYS A 29 -6.34 20.48 -7.27
C LYS A 29 -4.85 20.82 -7.33
N LYS A 30 -4.49 22.07 -7.00
CA LYS A 30 -3.10 22.52 -6.96
C LYS A 30 -2.35 21.52 -6.09
N MET A 31 -1.47 20.73 -6.68
CA MET A 31 -0.61 19.82 -5.93
C MET A 31 0.21 20.71 -4.98
N GLU A 32 -0.18 20.73 -3.70
CA GLU A 32 0.69 21.29 -2.68
C GLU A 32 1.98 20.48 -2.76
N ASN A 33 3.10 21.19 -2.73
CA ASN A 33 4.42 20.58 -2.72
C ASN A 33 4.57 19.94 -1.33
N LYS A 34 4.01 18.74 -1.17
CA LYS A 34 4.04 17.99 0.09
C LYS A 34 5.48 17.51 0.28
N ASN A 35 6.05 17.83 1.41
CA ASN A 35 7.35 17.30 1.82
C ASN A 35 7.12 15.86 2.33
N LEU A 36 7.01 14.91 1.41
CA LEU A 36 6.75 13.51 1.74
C LEU A 36 8.00 12.86 2.34
N GLU A 37 7.78 12.00 3.31
CA GLU A 37 8.78 11.05 3.81
C GLU A 37 8.50 9.65 3.25
N TYR A 38 9.51 8.78 3.32
CA TYR A 38 9.42 7.41 2.84
C TYR A 38 9.67 6.42 3.97
N ALA A 39 8.89 5.33 3.97
CA ALA A 39 9.15 4.13 4.75
C ALA A 39 9.26 2.94 3.78
N THR A 40 10.26 2.07 3.99
CA THR A 40 10.42 0.83 3.20
C THR A 40 10.44 -0.35 4.15
N ILE A 41 9.47 -1.24 4.02
CA ILE A 41 9.23 -2.34 4.96
C ILE A 41 8.88 -3.64 4.24
N ALA A 42 9.27 -4.75 4.87
CA ALA A 42 9.00 -6.12 4.42
C ALA A 42 8.25 -6.89 5.52
N GLY A 43 7.10 -7.44 5.20
CA GLY A 43 6.23 -8.16 6.15
C GLY A 43 5.51 -9.35 5.50
N GLY A 44 6.22 -10.14 4.69
CA GLY A 44 5.65 -11.22 3.88
C GLY A 44 5.23 -10.76 2.48
N CYS A 45 4.14 -11.33 1.97
CA CYS A 45 3.63 -11.00 0.63
C CYS A 45 3.31 -9.50 0.50
N PHE A 46 4.00 -8.82 -0.42
CA PHE A 46 3.87 -7.37 -0.62
C PHE A 46 2.47 -6.94 -1.06
N TRP A 47 1.67 -7.78 -1.73
CA TRP A 47 0.28 -7.46 -2.10
C TRP A 47 -0.59 -7.18 -0.87
N CYS A 48 -0.44 -8.04 0.16
CA CYS A 48 -1.19 -7.88 1.42
C CYS A 48 -0.75 -6.62 2.17
N VAL A 49 0.55 -6.37 2.21
CA VAL A 49 1.13 -5.21 2.89
C VAL A 49 0.74 -3.91 2.17
N GLU A 50 0.85 -3.88 0.82
CA GLU A 50 0.44 -2.74 -0.01
C GLU A 50 -1.02 -2.36 0.26
N ALA A 51 -1.95 -3.31 0.14
CA ALA A 51 -3.38 -3.08 0.33
C ALA A 51 -3.72 -2.49 1.71
N CYS A 52 -3.02 -2.91 2.76
CA CYS A 52 -3.25 -2.40 4.11
C CYS A 52 -2.77 -0.96 4.27
N PHE A 53 -1.59 -0.61 3.75
CA PHE A 53 -1.04 0.74 3.89
C PHE A 53 -1.69 1.75 2.95
N ASP A 54 -2.13 1.34 1.76
CA ASP A 54 -2.81 2.23 0.81
C ASP A 54 -4.11 2.82 1.38
N MET A 55 -4.77 2.11 2.29
CA MET A 55 -5.97 2.59 2.98
C MET A 55 -5.70 3.58 4.11
N MET A 56 -4.45 3.83 4.50
CA MET A 56 -4.13 4.66 5.65
C MET A 56 -4.16 6.15 5.30
N LYS A 57 -4.88 6.91 6.12
CA LYS A 57 -4.93 8.37 5.95
C LYS A 57 -3.55 8.98 6.17
N GLY A 58 -3.07 9.75 5.19
CA GLY A 58 -1.76 10.39 5.21
C GLY A 58 -0.71 9.63 4.40
N VAL A 59 -1.01 8.40 3.98
CA VAL A 59 -0.28 7.71 2.93
C VAL A 59 -0.71 8.27 1.58
N GLU A 60 0.26 8.65 0.76
CA GLU A 60 0.02 9.23 -0.57
C GLU A 60 0.19 8.21 -1.69
N SER A 61 1.08 7.24 -1.49
CA SER A 61 1.24 6.08 -2.37
C SER A 61 1.98 4.96 -1.67
N VAL A 62 1.66 3.73 -2.07
CA VAL A 62 2.39 2.53 -1.71
C VAL A 62 2.84 1.87 -3.01
N THR A 63 4.08 1.41 -3.06
CA THR A 63 4.64 0.76 -4.25
C THR A 63 5.28 -0.55 -3.83
N SER A 64 4.81 -1.65 -4.39
CA SER A 64 5.40 -2.98 -4.21
C SER A 64 6.73 -3.10 -4.96
N GLY A 65 7.71 -3.76 -4.35
CA GLY A 65 9.05 -3.89 -4.93
C GLY A 65 9.97 -4.80 -4.15
N TYR A 66 11.26 -4.65 -4.42
CA TYR A 66 12.34 -5.48 -3.89
C TYR A 66 13.44 -4.62 -3.29
N SER A 67 13.97 -5.03 -2.12
CA SER A 67 15.07 -4.32 -1.45
C SER A 67 15.92 -5.28 -0.62
N GLY A 68 17.14 -4.83 -0.27
CA GLY A 68 18.04 -5.55 0.64
C GLY A 68 18.85 -6.69 0.03
N GLY A 69 18.72 -6.95 -1.27
CA GLY A 69 19.50 -7.94 -2.00
C GLY A 69 20.68 -7.35 -2.76
N HIS A 70 21.46 -8.21 -3.36
CA HIS A 70 22.68 -7.86 -4.11
C HIS A 70 22.50 -7.79 -5.63
N LYS A 71 21.39 -8.34 -6.16
CA LYS A 71 21.11 -8.33 -7.59
C LYS A 71 20.49 -7.02 -8.02
N ASP A 72 21.11 -6.35 -8.99
CA ASP A 72 20.53 -5.16 -9.61
C ASP A 72 19.38 -5.55 -10.56
N ASN A 73 18.29 -4.78 -10.51
CA ASN A 73 17.10 -4.92 -11.35
C ASN A 73 16.57 -6.38 -11.42
N PRO A 74 16.23 -6.98 -10.27
CA PRO A 74 15.75 -8.36 -10.23
C PRO A 74 14.35 -8.47 -10.84
N THR A 75 14.03 -9.62 -11.43
CA THR A 75 12.65 -9.99 -11.75
C THR A 75 11.99 -10.72 -10.58
N TYR A 76 10.65 -10.79 -10.60
CA TYR A 76 9.90 -11.54 -9.60
C TYR A 76 10.34 -13.01 -9.51
N GLU A 77 10.50 -13.66 -10.68
CA GLU A 77 10.93 -15.06 -10.72
C GLU A 77 12.29 -15.26 -10.08
N GLU A 78 13.21 -14.33 -10.27
CA GLU A 78 14.54 -14.39 -9.66
C GLU A 78 14.46 -14.17 -8.14
N VAL A 79 13.63 -13.24 -7.66
CA VAL A 79 13.42 -13.04 -6.22
C VAL A 79 12.81 -14.28 -5.59
N CYS A 80 11.87 -14.93 -6.26
CA CYS A 80 11.24 -16.17 -5.79
C CYS A 80 12.23 -17.34 -5.61
N THR A 81 13.39 -17.33 -6.30
CA THR A 81 14.44 -18.36 -6.05
C THR A 81 15.07 -18.23 -4.67
N GLY A 82 14.99 -17.05 -4.03
CA GLY A 82 15.70 -16.72 -2.79
C GLY A 82 17.18 -16.39 -2.96
N GLU A 83 17.73 -16.50 -4.18
CA GLU A 83 19.17 -16.32 -4.44
C GLU A 83 19.58 -14.86 -4.62
N THR A 84 18.63 -13.95 -4.90
CA THR A 84 18.92 -12.53 -5.10
C THR A 84 19.22 -11.78 -3.80
N GLY A 85 18.84 -12.37 -2.65
CA GLY A 85 18.93 -11.74 -1.33
C GLY A 85 17.87 -10.67 -1.07
N HIS A 86 17.02 -10.33 -2.06
CA HIS A 86 15.97 -9.34 -1.87
C HIS A 86 14.82 -9.87 -1.02
N ALA A 87 14.22 -8.94 -0.24
CA ALA A 87 12.89 -9.14 0.32
C ALA A 87 11.84 -8.52 -0.61
N GLU A 88 10.63 -9.10 -0.61
CA GLU A 88 9.42 -8.39 -1.04
C GLU A 88 9.16 -7.26 -0.06
N VAL A 89 9.09 -6.03 -0.56
CA VAL A 89 8.89 -4.85 0.25
C VAL A 89 7.78 -3.97 -0.31
N VAL A 90 7.26 -3.10 0.52
CA VAL A 90 6.53 -1.92 0.07
C VAL A 90 7.31 -0.66 0.41
N GLN A 91 7.35 0.28 -0.54
CA GLN A 91 7.81 1.64 -0.29
C GLN A 91 6.59 2.56 -0.16
N ILE A 92 6.45 3.18 1.01
CA ILE A 92 5.32 4.00 1.42
C ILE A 92 5.76 5.47 1.38
N ALA A 93 5.13 6.28 0.53
CA ALA A 93 5.28 7.73 0.57
C ALA A 93 4.17 8.31 1.44
N PHE A 94 4.50 9.07 2.48
CA PHE A 94 3.52 9.59 3.44
C PHE A 94 3.77 11.07 3.79
N ASP A 95 2.69 11.76 4.17
CA ASP A 95 2.74 13.13 4.68
C ASP A 95 3.00 13.10 6.20
N PRO A 96 4.21 13.48 6.67
CA PRO A 96 4.56 13.41 8.08
C PRO A 96 3.75 14.37 8.97
N LYS A 97 2.97 15.29 8.38
CA LYS A 97 2.03 16.15 9.11
C LYS A 97 0.71 15.45 9.41
N VAL A 98 0.40 14.34 8.73
CA VAL A 98 -0.85 13.59 8.85
C VAL A 98 -0.64 12.26 9.53
N ILE A 99 0.43 11.55 9.19
CA ILE A 99 0.81 10.26 9.78
C ILE A 99 2.31 10.24 10.06
N SER A 100 2.71 9.75 11.22
CA SER A 100 4.12 9.63 11.59
C SER A 100 4.69 8.27 11.18
N PHE A 101 6.03 8.18 11.05
CA PHE A 101 6.71 6.91 10.85
C PHE A 101 6.41 5.90 11.97
N SER A 102 6.35 6.35 13.23
CA SER A 102 5.95 5.51 14.37
C SER A 102 4.56 4.89 14.21
N GLN A 103 3.58 5.63 13.64
CA GLN A 103 2.23 5.09 13.39
C GLN A 103 2.24 4.06 12.24
N ILE A 104 3.08 4.25 11.22
CA ILE A 104 3.32 3.24 10.18
C ILE A 104 3.90 1.95 10.81
N LEU A 105 4.85 2.09 11.71
CA LEU A 105 5.44 0.94 12.42
C LEU A 105 4.43 0.24 13.35
N GLU A 106 3.54 0.98 14.01
CA GLU A 106 2.48 0.36 14.83
C GLU A 106 1.56 -0.51 13.96
N ALA A 107 1.16 -0.03 12.78
CA ALA A 107 0.41 -0.84 11.82
C ALA A 107 1.21 -2.04 11.32
N PHE A 108 2.50 -1.86 11.01
CA PHE A 108 3.40 -2.91 10.55
C PHE A 108 3.48 -4.09 11.54
N TRP A 109 3.63 -3.82 12.84
CA TRP A 109 3.65 -4.88 13.86
C TRP A 109 2.32 -5.62 13.99
N PHE A 110 1.21 -4.97 13.63
CA PHE A 110 -0.11 -5.58 13.68
C PHE A 110 -0.40 -6.48 12.48
N LEU A 111 0.15 -6.15 11.32
CA LEU A 111 -0.18 -6.79 10.04
C LEU A 111 0.49 -8.14 9.82
N HIS A 112 1.64 -8.42 10.45
CA HIS A 112 2.42 -9.62 10.20
C HIS A 112 2.99 -10.19 11.48
N ASP A 113 3.37 -11.46 11.46
CA ASP A 113 4.06 -12.11 12.57
C ASP A 113 5.59 -11.87 12.48
N PRO A 114 6.16 -10.99 13.31
CA PRO A 114 7.57 -10.65 13.28
C PRO A 114 8.47 -11.70 13.95
N THR A 115 7.93 -12.82 14.43
CA THR A 115 8.67 -13.86 15.16
C THR A 115 9.11 -15.02 14.26
N THR A 116 8.65 -15.07 13.00
CA THR A 116 8.93 -16.17 12.08
C THR A 116 10.05 -15.81 11.10
N LEU A 117 11.19 -16.51 11.22
CA LEU A 117 12.35 -16.26 10.36
C LEU A 117 12.09 -16.74 8.92
N ASN A 118 12.31 -15.83 7.95
CA ASN A 118 12.16 -16.10 6.51
C ASN A 118 10.81 -16.73 6.15
N ARG A 119 9.76 -16.28 6.82
CA ARG A 119 8.41 -16.83 6.63
C ARG A 119 7.35 -15.86 7.08
N GLN A 120 6.21 -15.86 6.39
CA GLN A 120 5.00 -15.21 6.84
C GLN A 120 3.80 -16.10 6.51
N GLY A 121 3.14 -16.65 7.56
CA GLY A 121 2.02 -17.58 7.36
C GLY A 121 2.45 -18.82 6.56
N ASN A 122 1.86 -19.01 5.38
CA ASN A 122 2.17 -20.10 4.46
C ASN A 122 3.34 -19.80 3.50
N ASP A 123 3.71 -18.52 3.37
CA ASP A 123 4.78 -18.10 2.48
C ASP A 123 6.13 -18.35 3.13
N VAL A 124 6.97 -19.17 2.52
CA VAL A 124 8.27 -19.59 3.02
C VAL A 124 9.37 -19.19 2.05
N GLY A 125 10.38 -18.48 2.55
CA GLY A 125 11.52 -18.02 1.77
C GLY A 125 12.09 -16.71 2.32
N THR A 126 13.35 -16.43 2.01
CA THR A 126 14.06 -15.20 2.46
C THR A 126 13.39 -13.94 1.96
N GLN A 127 12.69 -14.00 0.82
CA GLN A 127 11.92 -12.89 0.26
C GLN A 127 10.73 -12.48 1.13
N TYR A 128 10.22 -13.36 1.99
CA TYR A 128 9.09 -13.09 2.90
C TYR A 128 9.52 -12.75 4.32
N ARG A 129 10.81 -12.43 4.52
CA ARG A 129 11.32 -12.05 5.84
C ARG A 129 10.75 -10.73 6.33
N SER A 130 10.74 -10.56 7.64
CA SER A 130 10.40 -9.30 8.27
C SER A 130 11.61 -8.37 8.28
N ALA A 131 11.47 -7.15 7.72
CA ALA A 131 12.53 -6.16 7.73
C ALA A 131 12.01 -4.71 7.66
N ILE A 132 12.80 -3.80 8.23
CA ILE A 132 12.62 -2.34 8.13
C ILE A 132 13.91 -1.77 7.53
N PHE A 133 13.77 -1.11 6.37
CA PHE A 133 14.88 -0.44 5.67
C PHE A 133 14.80 1.06 5.98
N TYR A 134 15.60 1.51 6.95
CA TYR A 134 15.53 2.89 7.43
C TYR A 134 16.22 3.88 6.47
N HIS A 135 15.59 5.04 6.23
CA HIS A 135 16.09 6.11 5.37
C HIS A 135 16.89 7.18 6.13
N SER A 136 16.93 7.12 7.46
CA SER A 136 17.67 8.05 8.32
C SER A 136 17.97 7.42 9.68
N GLU A 137 18.97 7.96 10.39
CA GLU A 137 19.26 7.52 11.77
C GLU A 137 18.06 7.75 12.70
N LYS A 138 17.26 8.79 12.48
CA LYS A 138 16.01 9.03 13.21
C LYS A 138 15.05 7.86 13.02
N GLN A 139 14.81 7.42 11.77
CA GLN A 139 13.95 6.25 11.51
C GLN A 139 14.50 4.97 12.13
N LYS A 140 15.83 4.78 12.14
CA LYS A 140 16.46 3.65 12.81
C LYS A 140 16.16 3.61 14.31
N GLU A 141 16.34 4.75 14.99
CA GLU A 141 16.05 4.87 16.41
C GLU A 141 14.57 4.62 16.70
N GLU A 142 13.67 5.22 15.92
CA GLU A 142 12.23 5.01 16.04
C GLU A 142 11.86 3.53 15.79
N ALA A 143 12.49 2.85 14.81
CA ALA A 143 12.24 1.44 14.52
C ALA A 143 12.65 0.54 15.69
N ILE A 144 13.83 0.77 16.26
CA ILE A 144 14.33 0.01 17.42
C ILE A 144 13.38 0.17 18.63
N ILE A 145 13.02 1.42 18.96
CA ILE A 145 12.10 1.72 20.07
C ILE A 145 10.73 1.08 19.84
N SER A 146 10.21 1.18 18.61
CA SER A 146 8.93 0.62 18.24
C SER A 146 8.91 -0.90 18.31
N MET A 147 9.98 -1.57 17.85
CA MET A 147 10.14 -3.01 17.94
C MET A 147 10.16 -3.48 19.40
N GLU A 148 10.95 -2.84 20.26
CA GLU A 148 11.00 -3.17 21.68
C GLU A 148 9.65 -2.97 22.38
N LYS A 149 8.93 -1.90 22.05
CA LYS A 149 7.60 -1.63 22.58
C LYS A 149 6.61 -2.72 22.17
N SER A 150 6.63 -3.11 20.89
CA SER A 150 5.75 -4.15 20.35
C SER A 150 6.07 -5.51 20.95
N GLU A 151 7.34 -5.87 21.07
CA GLU A 151 7.78 -7.13 21.71
C GLU A 151 7.32 -7.21 23.17
N LYS A 152 7.48 -6.13 23.93
CA LYS A 152 7.02 -6.02 25.33
C LYS A 152 5.50 -6.03 25.50
N SER A 153 4.74 -5.69 24.47
CA SER A 153 3.27 -5.70 24.52
C SER A 153 2.67 -7.10 24.62
N GLY A 154 3.42 -8.13 24.19
CA GLY A 154 2.96 -9.51 24.15
C GLY A 154 1.95 -9.79 23.04
N GLN A 155 1.86 -8.92 22.03
CA GLN A 155 0.99 -9.12 20.86
C GLN A 155 1.34 -10.40 20.10
N TRP A 156 2.63 -10.69 19.99
CA TRP A 156 3.15 -11.90 19.39
C TRP A 156 3.98 -12.69 20.41
N ASN A 157 3.80 -14.01 20.42
CA ASN A 157 4.57 -14.89 21.31
C ASN A 157 5.91 -15.24 20.66
N GLY A 158 7.00 -14.74 21.22
CA GLY A 158 8.35 -15.04 20.76
C GLY A 158 9.21 -13.79 20.60
N LYS A 159 10.49 -14.02 20.34
CA LYS A 159 11.43 -12.95 20.03
C LYS A 159 11.24 -12.50 18.59
N TYR A 160 11.25 -11.20 18.36
CA TYR A 160 11.17 -10.65 17.02
C TYR A 160 12.47 -10.91 16.24
N VAL A 161 12.34 -11.30 15.00
CA VAL A 161 13.45 -11.57 14.07
C VAL A 161 13.54 -10.51 12.95
N THR A 162 12.80 -9.42 13.12
CA THR A 162 12.77 -8.31 12.17
C THR A 162 14.16 -7.69 12.02
N GLU A 163 14.65 -7.61 10.80
CA GLU A 163 15.87 -6.90 10.45
C GLU A 163 15.62 -5.38 10.45
N ILE A 164 16.52 -4.59 11.07
CA ILE A 164 16.51 -3.11 10.96
C ILE A 164 17.83 -2.71 10.32
N VAL A 165 17.79 -2.42 9.02
CA VAL A 165 18.97 -2.24 8.17
C VAL A 165 18.87 -0.94 7.36
N PRO A 166 19.98 -0.35 6.90
CA PRO A 166 19.94 0.85 6.10
C PRO A 166 19.24 0.60 4.75
N PHE A 167 18.47 1.57 4.30
CA PHE A 167 17.95 1.59 2.94
C PHE A 167 19.07 1.92 1.95
N GLU A 168 19.25 1.08 0.95
CA GLU A 168 20.24 1.31 -0.11
C GLU A 168 19.57 1.53 -1.46
N LYS A 169 18.78 0.55 -1.92
CA LYS A 169 18.11 0.58 -3.21
C LYS A 169 16.71 -0.03 -3.12
N PHE A 170 15.81 0.50 -3.94
CA PHE A 170 14.49 -0.04 -4.17
C PHE A 170 14.32 -0.34 -5.67
N TRP A 171 13.86 -1.53 -5.96
CA TRP A 171 13.49 -1.95 -7.30
C TRP A 171 11.98 -2.15 -7.33
N SER A 172 11.28 -1.32 -8.13
CA SER A 172 9.83 -1.47 -8.28
C SER A 172 9.51 -2.84 -8.88
N ALA A 173 8.56 -3.54 -8.29
CA ALA A 173 8.04 -4.76 -8.89
C ALA A 173 7.26 -4.44 -10.17
N GLU A 174 7.04 -5.45 -10.98
CA GLU A 174 6.38 -5.36 -12.26
C GLU A 174 4.96 -4.80 -12.13
N THR A 175 4.45 -4.16 -13.17
CA THR A 175 3.17 -3.45 -13.14
C THR A 175 1.99 -4.33 -12.68
N TYR A 176 2.02 -5.62 -12.99
CA TYR A 176 0.95 -6.56 -12.60
C TYR A 176 0.94 -6.89 -11.10
N HIS A 177 1.98 -6.51 -10.35
CA HIS A 177 2.03 -6.63 -8.90
C HIS A 177 1.51 -5.40 -8.16
N GLN A 178 1.38 -4.26 -8.83
CA GLN A 178 0.92 -3.03 -8.22
C GLN A 178 -0.61 -3.01 -8.11
N ASN A 179 -1.14 -2.61 -6.94
CA ASN A 179 -2.59 -2.54 -6.66
C ASN A 179 -3.30 -3.87 -6.97
N TYR A 180 -2.74 -4.98 -6.48
CA TYR A 180 -3.22 -6.32 -6.77
C TYR A 180 -4.61 -6.60 -6.15
N TYR A 181 -4.93 -5.98 -5.01
CA TYR A 181 -6.22 -6.07 -4.32
C TYR A 181 -7.07 -4.81 -4.48
#